data_2a83d6cc7d9ea0e83926dc3c6a7b226f
#
_entry.id   2a83d6cc7d9ea0e83926dc3c6a7b226f
#
_cell.length_a   1.000
_cell.length_b   1.000
_cell.length_c   1.000
_cell.angle_alpha   90.00
_cell.angle_beta   90.00
_cell.angle_gamma   90.00
#
_symmetry.space_group_name_H-M   'P 1'
#
loop_
_entity.id
_entity.type
_entity.pdbx_description
1 polymer ?
#
loop_
_entity_poly.entity_id
_entity_poly.type
_entity_poly.pdbx_seq_one_letter_code
_entity_poly.pdbx_strand_id
1 'polypeptide(L)'
;MSALTPVMLLLSLFILPAHASSGPVLLTSSSIGLFCVGLFVLAYALVMAEEYLQLRKSKPVLVAAGVIWILIGIAYAQQGMSPVAEQAFRHTLLEYAELMLFLLVAMTYINAMEDRRLFDALRAWLVRSGFHLRTLFWLTGWLAFCISPMADNLTTALLMCAVVLKVADGDRRFVNLACINIVIAANAGGAFSPFGDITTLMVWQAGKVQFGQFFTLLIPSLLNFLVPAILMSLMVPRHVPEADNEVVDLKRGARRIVALFLLTIITAVLCHSFLHLPPVLGMMLGLGYLQFFGFYLRKSLPRSLARKRALYERNGDEVRLRSLGSVVPFDVFNKVAKAEWDTLLFFYGVVMCVGGLGFMGYLELVSHWLYDAGDPTMANIFIGVLSSVIDNIPVMFAVLSMNPDMALGQWLLVTLTAGVGGSLLSIGSAAGVALMGQAHGMYTFFGHLKWLPAILLGYLVSIGAHLWLNSAQF
;
A
#
# COMPACT_ATOMS: atom_id res chain seq x y z
N MET A 1 31.10 25.07 -19.88
CA MET A 1 31.99 24.90 -18.72
C MET A 1 31.61 25.76 -17.50
N SER A 2 30.43 26.39 -17.46
CA SER A 2 30.08 27.37 -16.39
C SER A 2 28.99 26.89 -15.40
N ALA A 3 28.47 25.67 -15.52
CA ALA A 3 27.43 25.16 -14.64
C ALA A 3 27.95 24.20 -13.54
N LEU A 4 29.17 23.74 -13.63
CA LEU A 4 29.79 22.82 -12.65
C LEU A 4 30.52 23.57 -11.49
N THR A 5 30.84 24.84 -11.66
CA THR A 5 31.52 25.62 -10.65
C THR A 5 30.74 25.89 -9.36
N PRO A 6 29.40 26.14 -9.36
CA PRO A 6 28.68 26.33 -8.10
C PRO A 6 28.49 25.02 -7.33
N VAL A 7 28.40 23.87 -8.02
CA VAL A 7 28.28 22.55 -7.37
C VAL A 7 29.59 22.15 -6.69
N MET A 8 30.73 22.44 -7.33
CA MET A 8 32.05 22.21 -6.73
C MET A 8 32.34 23.16 -5.55
N LEU A 9 31.83 24.38 -5.58
CA LEU A 9 31.94 25.33 -4.46
C LEU A 9 31.07 24.95 -3.26
N LEU A 10 29.88 24.41 -3.51
CA LEU A 10 29.01 23.82 -2.46
C LEU A 10 29.66 22.60 -1.81
N LEU A 11 30.28 21.72 -2.60
CA LEU A 11 31.03 20.56 -2.10
C LEU A 11 32.29 20.93 -1.29
N SER A 12 32.95 22.04 -1.60
CA SER A 12 34.15 22.48 -0.87
C SER A 12 33.86 23.11 0.49
N LEU A 13 32.63 23.55 0.75
CA LEU A 13 32.17 24.06 2.05
C LEU A 13 32.05 22.98 3.14
N PHE A 14 32.08 21.71 2.76
CA PHE A 14 31.91 20.57 3.67
C PHE A 14 33.20 19.84 4.05
N ILE A 15 34.39 20.37 3.67
CA ILE A 15 35.68 19.78 4.03
C ILE A 15 36.10 20.31 5.40
N LEU A 16 35.63 19.70 6.48
CA LEU A 16 36.15 19.88 7.83
C LEU A 16 37.03 18.69 8.19
N PRO A 17 38.19 18.91 8.88
CA PRO A 17 39.06 17.81 9.25
C PRO A 17 38.43 16.89 10.28
N ALA A 18 38.31 15.62 9.94
CA ALA A 18 37.74 14.56 10.81
C ALA A 18 38.84 14.11 11.80
N HIS A 19 38.49 14.07 13.08
CA HIS A 19 39.27 13.36 14.09
C HIS A 19 38.89 11.89 14.06
N ALA A 20 39.85 11.00 13.88
CA ALA A 20 39.65 9.57 13.81
C ALA A 20 39.23 8.99 15.18
N SER A 21 37.99 8.50 15.28
CA SER A 21 37.55 7.61 16.36
C SER A 21 37.18 6.25 15.75
N SER A 22 37.63 5.17 16.37
CA SER A 22 37.53 3.78 15.90
C SER A 22 36.16 3.13 16.25
N GLY A 23 35.04 3.81 15.93
CA GLY A 23 33.67 3.27 16.07
C GLY A 23 32.83 3.68 14.86
N PRO A 24 31.63 3.12 14.69
CA PRO A 24 30.71 3.60 13.66
C PRO A 24 30.52 5.12 13.82
N VAL A 25 30.67 5.84 12.73
CA VAL A 25 30.63 7.31 12.75
C VAL A 25 29.22 7.79 12.99
N LEU A 26 28.90 8.15 14.22
CA LEU A 26 27.65 8.83 14.53
C LEU A 26 27.65 10.22 13.85
N LEU A 27 26.97 10.28 12.69
CA LEU A 27 26.85 11.54 11.93
C LEU A 27 25.70 12.44 12.44
N THR A 28 25.07 12.08 13.55
CA THR A 28 23.90 12.78 14.12
C THR A 28 24.16 14.24 14.50
N SER A 29 25.39 14.56 14.98
CA SER A 29 25.80 15.92 15.32
C SER A 29 26.55 16.62 14.19
N SER A 30 26.79 15.96 13.06
CA SER A 30 27.54 16.55 11.95
C SER A 30 26.65 17.46 11.09
N SER A 31 27.25 18.45 10.45
CA SER A 31 26.56 19.31 9.47
C SER A 31 25.97 18.51 8.30
N ILE A 32 26.66 17.46 7.88
CA ILE A 32 26.18 16.53 6.83
C ILE A 32 24.92 15.84 7.28
N GLY A 33 24.88 15.30 8.48
CA GLY A 33 23.71 14.61 9.02
C GLY A 33 22.50 15.53 9.13
N LEU A 34 22.67 16.72 9.70
CA LEU A 34 21.59 17.71 9.80
C LEU A 34 21.07 18.15 8.42
N PHE A 35 21.96 18.29 7.45
CA PHE A 35 21.57 18.57 6.07
C PHE A 35 20.73 17.43 5.47
N CYS A 36 21.13 16.17 5.69
CA CYS A 36 20.38 15.00 5.22
C CYS A 36 18.97 14.91 5.83
N VAL A 37 18.83 15.21 7.14
CA VAL A 37 17.51 15.31 7.79
C VAL A 37 16.68 16.43 7.16
N GLY A 38 17.25 17.62 7.00
CA GLY A 38 16.58 18.75 6.36
C GLY A 38 16.14 18.44 4.93
N LEU A 39 17.00 17.76 4.16
CA LEU A 39 16.69 17.33 2.79
C LEU A 39 15.53 16.31 2.77
N PHE A 40 15.53 15.34 3.68
CA PHE A 40 14.44 14.37 3.79
C PHE A 40 13.10 15.05 4.16
N VAL A 41 13.12 15.95 5.15
CA VAL A 41 11.92 16.71 5.55
C VAL A 41 11.42 17.56 4.39
N LEU A 42 12.29 18.23 3.64
CA LEU A 42 11.92 19.00 2.46
C LEU A 42 11.31 18.10 1.37
N ALA A 43 11.97 16.98 1.06
CA ALA A 43 11.47 16.03 0.07
C ALA A 43 10.10 15.50 0.46
N TYR A 44 9.90 15.20 1.75
CA TYR A 44 8.62 14.71 2.26
C TYR A 44 7.53 15.78 2.25
N ALA A 45 7.87 17.02 2.56
CA ALA A 45 6.94 18.16 2.41
C ALA A 45 6.48 18.34 0.96
N LEU A 46 7.38 18.13 -0.01
CA LEU A 46 7.02 18.14 -1.44
C LEU A 46 6.12 16.94 -1.83
N VAL A 47 6.32 15.78 -1.22
CA VAL A 47 5.40 14.63 -1.38
C VAL A 47 4.00 14.96 -0.88
N MET A 48 3.87 15.56 0.30
CA MET A 48 2.57 15.97 0.85
C MET A 48 1.89 17.06 0.01
N ALA A 49 2.67 17.87 -0.70
CA ALA A 49 2.18 18.90 -1.60
C ALA A 49 1.89 18.41 -3.04
N GLU A 50 1.89 17.08 -3.30
CA GLU A 50 1.72 16.47 -4.62
C GLU A 50 0.52 17.04 -5.39
N GLU A 51 -0.65 17.14 -4.76
CA GLU A 51 -1.88 17.63 -5.38
C GLU A 51 -1.77 19.11 -5.81
N TYR A 52 -1.09 19.94 -5.01
CA TYR A 52 -0.92 21.37 -5.29
C TYR A 52 0.14 21.62 -6.37
N LEU A 53 1.24 20.84 -6.31
CA LEU A 53 2.38 21.02 -7.21
C LEU A 53 2.27 20.21 -8.50
N GLN A 54 1.31 19.26 -8.57
CA GLN A 54 1.21 18.28 -9.66
C GLN A 54 2.55 17.52 -9.88
N LEU A 55 3.31 17.35 -8.82
CA LEU A 55 4.61 16.71 -8.81
C LEU A 55 4.46 15.31 -8.24
N ARG A 56 4.63 14.27 -9.07
CA ARG A 56 4.55 12.87 -8.61
C ARG A 56 5.44 12.63 -7.41
N LYS A 57 4.92 11.93 -6.41
CA LYS A 57 5.53 11.68 -5.09
C LYS A 57 6.90 10.99 -5.15
N SER A 58 7.18 10.19 -6.16
CA SER A 58 8.46 9.49 -6.31
C SER A 58 9.64 10.44 -6.56
N LYS A 59 9.43 11.55 -7.30
CA LYS A 59 10.52 12.43 -7.76
C LYS A 59 11.35 13.05 -6.64
N PRO A 60 10.76 13.74 -5.63
CA PRO A 60 11.54 14.38 -4.58
C PRO A 60 12.29 13.37 -3.71
N VAL A 61 11.68 12.23 -3.38
CA VAL A 61 12.34 11.22 -2.53
C VAL A 61 13.44 10.47 -3.25
N LEU A 62 13.35 10.25 -4.57
CA LEU A 62 14.41 9.65 -5.37
C LEU A 62 15.67 10.53 -5.34
N VAL A 63 15.50 11.84 -5.55
CA VAL A 63 16.61 12.79 -5.50
C VAL A 63 17.22 12.85 -4.10
N ALA A 64 16.37 12.95 -3.06
CA ALA A 64 16.83 12.98 -1.68
C ALA A 64 17.61 11.71 -1.32
N ALA A 65 17.12 10.53 -1.68
CA ALA A 65 17.79 9.25 -1.44
C ALA A 65 19.20 9.22 -2.08
N GLY A 66 19.29 9.61 -3.36
CA GLY A 66 20.57 9.66 -4.04
C GLY A 66 21.58 10.61 -3.39
N VAL A 67 21.13 11.82 -3.02
CA VAL A 67 22.00 12.82 -2.36
C VAL A 67 22.42 12.36 -0.97
N ILE A 68 21.50 11.80 -0.15
CA ILE A 68 21.80 11.28 1.19
C ILE A 68 22.89 10.20 1.11
N TRP A 69 22.76 9.21 0.25
CA TRP A 69 23.75 8.14 0.14
C TRP A 69 25.07 8.59 -0.46
N ILE A 70 25.07 9.58 -1.37
CA ILE A 70 26.32 10.21 -1.85
C ILE A 70 27.05 10.90 -0.70
N LEU A 71 26.34 11.67 0.14
CA LEU A 71 26.95 12.37 1.29
C LEU A 71 27.47 11.38 2.34
N ILE A 72 26.72 10.29 2.63
CA ILE A 72 27.20 9.19 3.47
C ILE A 72 28.49 8.60 2.90
N GLY A 73 28.50 8.28 1.59
CA GLY A 73 29.65 7.72 0.90
C GLY A 73 30.89 8.62 1.00
N ILE A 74 30.73 9.93 0.81
CA ILE A 74 31.83 10.93 0.96
C ILE A 74 32.33 10.97 2.41
N ALA A 75 31.43 11.03 3.41
CA ALA A 75 31.82 11.10 4.82
C ALA A 75 32.59 9.85 5.27
N TYR A 76 32.19 8.67 4.83
CA TYR A 76 32.86 7.41 5.16
C TYR A 76 34.15 7.20 4.36
N ALA A 77 34.20 7.68 3.10
CA ALA A 77 35.44 7.65 2.30
C ALA A 77 36.57 8.49 2.93
N GLN A 78 36.24 9.64 3.47
CA GLN A 78 37.22 10.52 4.16
C GLN A 78 37.83 9.84 5.40
N GLN A 79 37.16 8.86 5.97
CA GLN A 79 37.60 8.09 7.13
C GLN A 79 38.20 6.72 6.76
N GLY A 80 38.33 6.41 5.47
CA GLY A 80 38.84 5.13 5.00
C GLY A 80 37.86 3.94 5.22
N MET A 81 36.58 4.21 5.51
CA MET A 81 35.54 3.20 5.82
C MET A 81 34.54 3.02 4.71
N SER A 82 34.87 3.26 3.44
CA SER A 82 33.98 3.09 2.29
C SER A 82 33.27 1.74 2.23
N PRO A 83 33.90 0.58 2.56
CA PRO A 83 33.21 -0.71 2.51
C PRO A 83 32.03 -0.81 3.48
N VAL A 84 32.06 -0.11 4.61
CA VAL A 84 30.98 -0.12 5.61
C VAL A 84 29.74 0.57 5.04
N ALA A 85 29.92 1.73 4.41
CA ALA A 85 28.84 2.46 3.75
C ALA A 85 28.26 1.67 2.55
N GLU A 86 29.14 1.02 1.77
CA GLU A 86 28.71 0.15 0.66
C GLU A 86 27.86 -1.01 1.15
N GLN A 87 28.27 -1.69 2.22
CA GLN A 87 27.51 -2.81 2.78
C GLN A 87 26.14 -2.37 3.30
N ALA A 88 26.07 -1.23 4.00
CA ALA A 88 24.81 -0.69 4.49
C ALA A 88 23.87 -0.31 3.34
N PHE A 89 24.40 0.34 2.28
CA PHE A 89 23.61 0.63 1.07
C PHE A 89 23.06 -0.65 0.43
N ARG A 90 23.91 -1.68 0.26
CA ARG A 90 23.49 -2.96 -0.33
C ARG A 90 22.43 -3.66 0.50
N HIS A 91 22.53 -3.61 1.82
CA HIS A 91 21.54 -4.18 2.73
C HIS A 91 20.18 -3.52 2.56
N THR A 92 20.12 -2.19 2.64
CA THR A 92 18.87 -1.43 2.44
C THR A 92 18.29 -1.63 1.03
N LEU A 93 19.15 -1.71 0.01
CA LEU A 93 18.73 -1.98 -1.36
C LEU A 93 18.13 -3.38 -1.51
N LEU A 94 18.69 -4.39 -0.80
CA LEU A 94 18.15 -5.75 -0.82
C LEU A 94 16.76 -5.81 -0.19
N GLU A 95 16.56 -5.16 0.97
CA GLU A 95 15.25 -5.05 1.62
C GLU A 95 14.20 -4.43 0.69
N TYR A 96 14.57 -3.34 0.02
CA TYR A 96 13.70 -2.72 -0.99
C TYR A 96 13.44 -3.65 -2.17
N ALA A 97 14.46 -4.36 -2.69
CA ALA A 97 14.31 -5.23 -3.85
C ALA A 97 13.34 -6.39 -3.59
N GLU A 98 13.39 -6.98 -2.40
CA GLU A 98 12.43 -8.01 -1.99
C GLU A 98 11.00 -7.46 -1.95
N LEU A 99 10.80 -6.28 -1.36
CA LEU A 99 9.52 -5.60 -1.32
C LEU A 99 9.02 -5.26 -2.73
N MET A 100 9.87 -4.68 -3.57
CA MET A 100 9.52 -4.29 -4.95
C MET A 100 9.08 -5.48 -5.79
N LEU A 101 9.85 -6.58 -5.77
CA LEU A 101 9.52 -7.76 -6.55
C LEU A 101 8.23 -8.43 -6.07
N PHE A 102 8.00 -8.44 -4.76
CA PHE A 102 6.75 -8.93 -4.19
C PHE A 102 5.55 -8.12 -4.69
N LEU A 103 5.61 -6.79 -4.57
CA LEU A 103 4.55 -5.88 -5.00
C LEU A 103 4.32 -5.94 -6.52
N LEU A 104 5.39 -6.02 -7.30
CA LEU A 104 5.31 -6.13 -8.75
C LEU A 104 4.46 -7.34 -9.18
N VAL A 105 4.65 -8.49 -8.51
CA VAL A 105 3.86 -9.69 -8.80
C VAL A 105 2.41 -9.50 -8.36
N ALA A 106 2.16 -8.97 -7.16
CA ALA A 106 0.81 -8.71 -6.67
C ALA A 106 0.05 -7.78 -7.62
N MET A 107 0.63 -6.63 -7.98
CA MET A 107 0.06 -5.67 -8.94
C MET A 107 -0.17 -6.31 -10.33
N THR A 108 0.72 -7.19 -10.78
CA THR A 108 0.56 -7.91 -12.05
C THR A 108 -0.67 -8.80 -12.05
N TYR A 109 -0.93 -9.53 -10.95
CA TYR A 109 -2.13 -10.34 -10.80
C TYR A 109 -3.41 -9.49 -10.78
N ILE A 110 -3.39 -8.38 -10.04
CA ILE A 110 -4.51 -7.44 -9.97
C ILE A 110 -4.81 -6.86 -11.36
N ASN A 111 -3.80 -6.39 -12.07
CA ASN A 111 -3.93 -5.89 -13.45
C ASN A 111 -4.42 -6.97 -14.42
N ALA A 112 -4.06 -8.25 -14.18
CA ALA A 112 -4.57 -9.37 -14.97
C ALA A 112 -6.04 -9.65 -14.67
N MET A 113 -6.49 -9.53 -13.43
CA MET A 113 -7.90 -9.66 -13.03
C MET A 113 -8.76 -8.52 -13.61
N GLU A 114 -8.25 -7.30 -13.59
CA GLU A 114 -8.86 -6.12 -14.19
C GLU A 114 -9.01 -6.28 -15.72
N ASP A 115 -7.95 -6.69 -16.41
CA ASP A 115 -8.01 -6.96 -17.85
C ASP A 115 -9.04 -8.04 -18.20
N ARG A 116 -9.25 -9.01 -17.33
CA ARG A 116 -10.30 -10.04 -17.48
C ARG A 116 -11.68 -9.56 -17.06
N ARG A 117 -11.85 -8.26 -16.74
CA ARG A 117 -13.11 -7.61 -16.37
C ARG A 117 -13.75 -8.19 -15.11
N LEU A 118 -12.93 -8.73 -14.20
CA LEU A 118 -13.44 -9.30 -12.94
C LEU A 118 -14.11 -8.22 -12.09
N PHE A 119 -13.44 -7.08 -11.96
CA PHE A 119 -13.93 -5.94 -11.18
C PHE A 119 -15.10 -5.23 -11.86
N ASP A 120 -15.10 -5.12 -13.19
CA ASP A 120 -16.24 -4.60 -13.95
C ASP A 120 -17.51 -5.46 -13.76
N ALA A 121 -17.35 -6.79 -13.72
CA ALA A 121 -18.47 -7.69 -13.49
C ALA A 121 -19.03 -7.56 -12.07
N LEU A 122 -18.16 -7.39 -11.06
CA LEU A 122 -18.56 -7.11 -9.68
C LEU A 122 -19.33 -5.77 -9.60
N ARG A 123 -18.80 -4.74 -10.23
CA ARG A 123 -19.42 -3.41 -10.30
C ARG A 123 -20.81 -3.49 -10.97
N ALA A 124 -20.90 -4.11 -12.14
CA ALA A 124 -22.14 -4.25 -12.87
C ALA A 124 -23.20 -5.05 -12.08
N TRP A 125 -22.77 -6.08 -11.36
CA TRP A 125 -23.64 -6.83 -10.47
C TRP A 125 -24.21 -5.96 -9.35
N LEU A 126 -23.37 -5.17 -8.68
CA LEU A 126 -23.78 -4.27 -7.59
C LEU A 126 -24.78 -3.20 -8.07
N VAL A 127 -24.51 -2.57 -9.20
CA VAL A 127 -25.35 -1.51 -9.78
C VAL A 127 -26.71 -2.07 -10.23
N ARG A 128 -26.71 -3.24 -10.87
CA ARG A 128 -27.94 -3.88 -11.37
C ARG A 128 -28.86 -4.41 -10.26
N SER A 129 -28.31 -4.69 -9.08
CA SER A 129 -29.07 -5.30 -7.99
C SER A 129 -30.15 -4.41 -7.37
N GLY A 130 -30.22 -3.11 -7.74
CA GLY A 130 -31.28 -2.20 -7.30
C GLY A 130 -31.34 -1.97 -5.79
N PHE A 131 -30.20 -2.08 -5.10
CA PHE A 131 -30.14 -1.91 -3.66
C PHE A 131 -30.35 -0.44 -3.26
N HIS A 132 -30.98 -0.23 -2.09
CA HIS A 132 -31.02 1.11 -1.47
C HIS A 132 -29.61 1.62 -1.18
N LEU A 133 -29.39 2.95 -1.20
CA LEU A 133 -28.08 3.56 -0.92
C LEU A 133 -27.48 3.10 0.41
N ARG A 134 -28.29 2.92 1.46
CA ARG A 134 -27.81 2.39 2.74
C ARG A 134 -27.30 0.95 2.63
N THR A 135 -27.93 0.09 1.86
CA THR A 135 -27.46 -1.27 1.60
C THR A 135 -26.17 -1.24 0.81
N LEU A 136 -26.07 -0.36 -0.19
CA LEU A 136 -24.85 -0.17 -0.97
C LEU A 136 -23.68 0.36 -0.12
N PHE A 137 -23.94 1.29 0.81
CA PHE A 137 -22.96 1.76 1.78
C PHE A 137 -22.36 0.59 2.59
N TRP A 138 -23.20 -0.28 3.14
CA TRP A 138 -22.75 -1.46 3.88
C TRP A 138 -22.04 -2.47 2.97
N LEU A 139 -22.60 -2.74 1.82
CA LEU A 139 -22.07 -3.75 0.90
C LEU A 139 -20.70 -3.35 0.35
N THR A 140 -20.51 -2.08 -0.04
CA THR A 140 -19.21 -1.57 -0.49
C THR A 140 -18.17 -1.54 0.63
N GLY A 141 -18.57 -1.20 1.86
CA GLY A 141 -17.69 -1.30 3.03
C GLY A 141 -17.28 -2.74 3.35
N TRP A 142 -18.22 -3.68 3.41
CA TRP A 142 -17.91 -5.10 3.64
C TRP A 142 -17.06 -5.70 2.52
N LEU A 143 -17.33 -5.36 1.26
CA LEU A 143 -16.51 -5.81 0.14
C LEU A 143 -15.11 -5.21 0.22
N ALA A 144 -14.98 -3.93 0.58
CA ALA A 144 -13.67 -3.32 0.80
C ALA A 144 -12.90 -4.04 1.91
N PHE A 145 -13.53 -4.32 3.04
CA PHE A 145 -12.92 -5.05 4.15
C PHE A 145 -12.49 -6.48 3.77
N CYS A 146 -13.32 -7.21 3.01
CA CYS A 146 -13.04 -8.60 2.64
C CYS A 146 -12.07 -8.75 1.46
N ILE A 147 -12.02 -7.79 0.53
CA ILE A 147 -11.15 -7.85 -0.65
C ILE A 147 -9.76 -7.32 -0.32
N SER A 148 -9.64 -6.29 0.51
CA SER A 148 -8.38 -5.64 0.86
C SER A 148 -7.30 -6.60 1.38
N PRO A 149 -7.59 -7.64 2.18
CA PRO A 149 -6.59 -8.61 2.61
C PRO A 149 -5.85 -9.34 1.49
N MET A 150 -6.32 -9.22 0.25
CA MET A 150 -5.78 -9.92 -0.93
C MET A 150 -5.39 -8.97 -2.06
N ALA A 151 -6.09 -7.84 -2.21
CA ALA A 151 -6.00 -6.96 -3.37
C ALA A 151 -5.43 -5.56 -3.03
N ASP A 152 -4.74 -5.41 -1.92
CA ASP A 152 -4.29 -4.17 -1.29
C ASP A 152 -5.41 -3.14 -1.01
N ASN A 153 -5.12 -2.19 -0.13
CA ASN A 153 -6.08 -1.18 0.32
C ASN A 153 -6.40 -0.14 -0.77
N LEU A 154 -5.40 0.28 -1.54
CA LEU A 154 -5.55 1.30 -2.59
C LEU A 154 -6.44 0.80 -3.75
N THR A 155 -6.10 -0.34 -4.34
CA THR A 155 -6.85 -0.94 -5.45
C THR A 155 -8.29 -1.26 -5.03
N THR A 156 -8.46 -1.81 -3.83
CA THR A 156 -9.77 -2.12 -3.27
C THR A 156 -10.62 -0.86 -3.11
N ALA A 157 -10.05 0.21 -2.57
CA ALA A 157 -10.74 1.48 -2.38
C ALA A 157 -11.16 2.11 -3.71
N LEU A 158 -10.26 2.18 -4.70
CA LEU A 158 -10.56 2.71 -6.03
C LEU A 158 -11.69 1.93 -6.72
N LEU A 159 -11.68 0.59 -6.59
CA LEU A 159 -12.71 -0.26 -7.15
C LEU A 159 -14.10 0.02 -6.54
N MET A 160 -14.17 0.10 -5.22
CA MET A 160 -15.44 0.38 -4.53
C MET A 160 -15.93 1.81 -4.76
N CYS A 161 -15.01 2.78 -4.84
CA CYS A 161 -15.34 4.16 -5.20
C CYS A 161 -15.98 4.26 -6.61
N ALA A 162 -15.46 3.53 -7.59
CA ALA A 162 -16.03 3.48 -8.93
C ALA A 162 -17.49 2.95 -8.94
N VAL A 163 -17.82 2.01 -8.03
CA VAL A 163 -19.20 1.55 -7.81
C VAL A 163 -20.05 2.68 -7.25
N VAL A 164 -19.58 3.32 -6.18
CA VAL A 164 -20.29 4.39 -5.48
C VAL A 164 -20.59 5.56 -6.44
N LEU A 165 -19.60 6.00 -7.21
CA LEU A 165 -19.77 7.11 -8.16
C LEU A 165 -20.78 6.80 -9.27
N LYS A 166 -20.85 5.55 -9.73
CA LYS A 166 -21.81 5.15 -10.77
C LYS A 166 -23.24 5.09 -10.24
N VAL A 167 -23.43 4.76 -8.96
CA VAL A 167 -24.77 4.58 -8.35
C VAL A 167 -25.28 5.85 -7.69
N ALA A 168 -24.39 6.74 -7.30
CA ALA A 168 -24.73 7.93 -6.49
C ALA A 168 -25.57 8.99 -7.22
N ASP A 169 -25.65 8.94 -8.56
CA ASP A 169 -26.36 9.91 -9.41
C ASP A 169 -26.15 11.38 -8.97
N GLY A 170 -24.91 11.72 -8.60
CA GLY A 170 -24.52 13.06 -8.16
C GLY A 170 -24.83 13.37 -6.68
N ASP A 171 -25.34 12.44 -5.88
CA ASP A 171 -25.55 12.65 -4.44
C ASP A 171 -24.21 12.78 -3.70
N ARG A 172 -23.73 14.01 -3.57
CA ARG A 172 -22.48 14.36 -2.91
C ARG A 172 -22.42 13.88 -1.45
N ARG A 173 -23.56 13.88 -0.75
CA ARG A 173 -23.60 13.44 0.66
C ARG A 173 -23.36 11.94 0.77
N PHE A 174 -24.01 11.16 -0.08
CA PHE A 174 -23.82 9.72 -0.13
C PHE A 174 -22.39 9.37 -0.55
N VAL A 175 -21.86 9.98 -1.62
CA VAL A 175 -20.48 9.73 -2.09
C VAL A 175 -19.49 10.00 -0.97
N ASN A 176 -19.59 11.15 -0.29
CA ASN A 176 -18.65 11.46 0.81
C ASN A 176 -18.68 10.40 1.92
N LEU A 177 -19.88 10.02 2.39
CA LEU A 177 -20.02 9.01 3.45
C LEU A 177 -19.52 7.63 3.01
N ALA A 178 -19.86 7.21 1.79
CA ALA A 178 -19.45 5.92 1.25
C ALA A 178 -17.93 5.85 1.00
N CYS A 179 -17.31 6.93 0.50
CA CYS A 179 -15.86 6.99 0.34
C CYS A 179 -15.13 6.92 1.67
N ILE A 180 -15.58 7.64 2.71
CA ILE A 180 -15.01 7.54 4.07
C ILE A 180 -15.08 6.08 4.56
N ASN A 181 -16.26 5.46 4.45
CA ASN A 181 -16.49 4.09 4.85
C ASN A 181 -15.57 3.09 4.13
N ILE A 182 -15.40 3.28 2.82
CA ILE A 182 -14.53 2.45 1.98
C ILE A 182 -13.06 2.59 2.40
N VAL A 183 -12.57 3.81 2.65
CA VAL A 183 -11.19 4.05 3.09
C VAL A 183 -10.92 3.35 4.42
N ILE A 184 -11.82 3.51 5.40
CA ILE A 184 -11.69 2.86 6.70
C ILE A 184 -11.73 1.33 6.55
N ALA A 185 -12.69 0.82 5.79
CA ALA A 185 -12.86 -0.61 5.57
C ALA A 185 -11.67 -1.25 4.83
N ALA A 186 -11.11 -0.57 3.83
CA ALA A 186 -9.96 -1.06 3.07
C ALA A 186 -8.69 -1.08 3.94
N ASN A 187 -8.40 -0.02 4.70
CA ASN A 187 -7.25 0.02 5.60
C ASN A 187 -7.41 -1.00 6.74
N ALA A 188 -8.59 -1.09 7.36
CA ALA A 188 -8.86 -2.07 8.40
C ALA A 188 -8.78 -3.52 7.88
N GLY A 189 -9.28 -3.78 6.66
CA GLY A 189 -9.17 -5.07 6.00
C GLY A 189 -7.72 -5.42 5.66
N GLY A 190 -6.89 -4.44 5.29
CA GLY A 190 -5.47 -4.63 5.04
C GLY A 190 -4.67 -4.99 6.29
N ALA A 191 -5.05 -4.50 7.46
CA ALA A 191 -4.26 -4.58 8.69
C ALA A 191 -4.12 -6.00 9.29
N PHE A 192 -4.96 -6.97 8.92
CA PHE A 192 -4.87 -8.33 9.45
C PHE A 192 -4.30 -9.36 8.46
N SER A 193 -3.72 -8.92 7.35
CA SER A 193 -3.10 -9.80 6.34
C SER A 193 -1.84 -9.18 5.74
N PRO A 194 -0.74 -9.93 5.63
CA PRO A 194 0.48 -9.45 4.95
C PRO A 194 0.30 -9.08 3.48
N PHE A 195 -0.79 -9.52 2.85
CA PHE A 195 -1.11 -9.20 1.45
C PHE A 195 -2.06 -8.02 1.30
N GLY A 196 -2.58 -7.50 2.41
CA GLY A 196 -3.61 -6.46 2.40
C GLY A 196 -3.06 -5.03 2.54
N ASP A 197 -1.91 -4.87 3.16
CA ASP A 197 -1.21 -3.59 3.28
C ASP A 197 0.30 -3.82 3.21
N ILE A 198 1.01 -2.85 2.66
CA ILE A 198 2.48 -2.89 2.55
C ILE A 198 3.12 -2.87 3.95
N THR A 199 2.53 -2.20 4.91
CA THR A 199 3.02 -2.16 6.29
C THR A 199 3.01 -3.55 6.94
N THR A 200 1.93 -4.30 6.79
CA THR A 200 1.82 -5.69 7.27
C THR A 200 2.79 -6.61 6.56
N LEU A 201 2.98 -6.43 5.25
CA LEU A 201 3.96 -7.15 4.46
C LEU A 201 5.38 -6.95 4.99
N MET A 202 5.78 -5.70 5.26
CA MET A 202 7.11 -5.36 5.77
C MET A 202 7.37 -6.01 7.13
N VAL A 203 6.40 -5.98 8.04
CA VAL A 203 6.51 -6.63 9.37
C VAL A 203 6.65 -8.15 9.25
N TRP A 204 5.94 -8.76 8.29
CA TRP A 204 6.06 -10.18 8.01
C TRP A 204 7.42 -10.55 7.38
N GLN A 205 7.89 -9.78 6.38
CA GLN A 205 9.21 -9.98 5.75
C GLN A 205 10.35 -9.80 6.75
N ALA A 206 10.23 -8.85 7.67
CA ALA A 206 11.21 -8.64 8.75
C ALA A 206 11.18 -9.76 9.83
N GLY A 207 10.27 -10.75 9.70
CA GLY A 207 10.17 -11.88 10.64
C GLY A 207 9.66 -11.51 12.04
N LYS A 208 9.10 -10.30 12.22
CA LYS A 208 8.60 -9.83 13.53
C LYS A 208 7.28 -10.48 13.91
N VAL A 209 6.45 -10.80 12.93
CA VAL A 209 5.15 -11.45 13.10
C VAL A 209 5.03 -12.57 12.07
N GLN A 210 4.61 -13.76 12.50
CA GLN A 210 4.35 -14.88 11.60
C GLN A 210 3.00 -14.71 10.87
N PHE A 211 2.87 -15.32 9.69
CA PHE A 211 1.65 -15.18 8.87
C PHE A 211 0.35 -15.46 9.64
N GLY A 212 0.30 -16.56 10.40
CA GLY A 212 -0.89 -16.94 11.17
C GLY A 212 -1.24 -15.98 12.30
N GLN A 213 -0.26 -15.25 12.83
CA GLN A 213 -0.45 -14.34 13.96
C GLN A 213 -1.18 -13.05 13.56
N PHE A 214 -1.11 -12.64 12.28
CA PHE A 214 -1.87 -11.48 11.79
C PHE A 214 -3.38 -11.66 11.93
N PHE A 215 -3.91 -12.90 11.89
CA PHE A 215 -5.34 -13.15 12.06
C PHE A 215 -5.86 -12.81 13.46
N THR A 216 -4.99 -12.67 14.47
CA THR A 216 -5.39 -12.16 15.79
C THR A 216 -5.85 -10.70 15.75
N LEU A 217 -5.47 -9.97 14.69
CA LEU A 217 -5.92 -8.61 14.42
C LEU A 217 -7.28 -8.54 13.71
N LEU A 218 -7.87 -9.67 13.30
CA LEU A 218 -9.15 -9.68 12.56
C LEU A 218 -10.26 -8.97 13.35
N ILE A 219 -10.45 -9.30 14.62
CA ILE A 219 -11.50 -8.69 15.46
C ILE A 219 -11.20 -7.22 15.75
N PRO A 220 -9.98 -6.82 16.19
CA PRO A 220 -9.62 -5.41 16.33
C PRO A 220 -9.86 -4.59 15.05
N SER A 221 -9.41 -5.09 13.90
CA SER A 221 -9.59 -4.44 12.60
C SER A 221 -11.07 -4.32 12.20
N LEU A 222 -11.85 -5.37 12.46
CA LEU A 222 -13.29 -5.38 12.21
C LEU A 222 -14.00 -4.30 13.04
N LEU A 223 -13.65 -4.14 14.30
CA LEU A 223 -14.21 -3.11 15.17
C LEU A 223 -13.81 -1.70 14.72
N ASN A 224 -12.58 -1.52 14.23
CA ASN A 224 -12.15 -0.27 13.63
C ASN A 224 -13.07 0.15 12.47
N PHE A 225 -13.47 -0.79 11.62
CA PHE A 225 -14.39 -0.55 10.51
C PHE A 225 -15.83 -0.36 10.99
N LEU A 226 -16.35 -1.25 11.83
CA LEU A 226 -17.79 -1.30 12.16
C LEU A 226 -18.24 -0.10 12.99
N VAL A 227 -17.45 0.38 13.93
CA VAL A 227 -17.83 1.48 14.84
C VAL A 227 -18.16 2.76 14.05
N PRO A 228 -17.27 3.32 13.22
CA PRO A 228 -17.61 4.49 12.41
C PRO A 228 -18.68 4.18 11.36
N ALA A 229 -18.68 2.97 10.75
CA ALA A 229 -19.68 2.58 9.76
C ALA A 229 -21.12 2.59 10.32
N ILE A 230 -21.32 2.10 11.55
CA ILE A 230 -22.63 2.14 12.21
C ILE A 230 -23.09 3.59 12.37
N LEU A 231 -22.22 4.46 12.91
CA LEU A 231 -22.56 5.87 13.13
C LEU A 231 -22.88 6.59 11.81
N MET A 232 -22.07 6.39 10.76
CA MET A 232 -22.27 6.98 9.45
C MET A 232 -23.53 6.44 8.75
N SER A 233 -23.85 5.16 8.92
CA SER A 233 -25.01 4.54 8.28
C SER A 233 -26.35 5.17 8.67
N LEU A 234 -26.42 5.77 9.86
CA LEU A 234 -27.61 6.48 10.34
C LEU A 234 -27.89 7.74 9.49
N MET A 235 -26.86 8.31 8.89
CA MET A 235 -26.94 9.53 8.10
C MET A 235 -27.09 9.28 6.58
N VAL A 236 -26.99 8.01 6.15
CA VAL A 236 -27.11 7.63 4.74
C VAL A 236 -28.56 7.70 4.27
N PRO A 237 -28.86 8.36 3.13
CA PRO A 237 -30.20 8.38 2.53
C PRO A 237 -30.76 6.98 2.22
N ARG A 238 -32.10 6.85 2.22
CA ARG A 238 -32.79 5.57 1.99
C ARG A 238 -33.52 5.49 0.65
N HIS A 239 -33.07 6.21 -0.36
CA HIS A 239 -33.71 6.06 -1.68
C HIS A 239 -33.03 4.96 -2.50
N VAL A 240 -33.73 4.46 -3.51
CA VAL A 240 -33.23 3.49 -4.47
C VAL A 240 -32.73 4.27 -5.68
N PRO A 241 -31.44 4.12 -6.07
CA PRO A 241 -30.93 4.74 -7.29
C PRO A 241 -31.53 4.06 -8.54
N GLU A 242 -31.48 4.74 -9.67
CA GLU A 242 -31.86 4.15 -10.95
C GLU A 242 -30.91 2.99 -11.29
N ALA A 243 -31.50 1.82 -11.58
CA ALA A 243 -30.71 0.65 -11.93
C ALA A 243 -30.21 0.74 -13.38
N ASP A 244 -28.90 0.57 -13.57
CA ASP A 244 -28.30 0.43 -14.91
C ASP A 244 -28.25 -1.06 -15.28
N ASN A 245 -28.80 -1.39 -16.45
CA ASN A 245 -28.89 -2.77 -16.94
C ASN A 245 -27.61 -3.25 -17.68
N GLU A 246 -26.46 -2.64 -17.42
CA GLU A 246 -25.20 -3.05 -18.03
C GLU A 246 -24.84 -4.50 -17.62
N VAL A 247 -24.78 -5.40 -18.59
CA VAL A 247 -24.30 -6.76 -18.38
C VAL A 247 -22.85 -6.87 -18.82
N VAL A 248 -21.97 -7.19 -17.89
CA VAL A 248 -20.53 -7.35 -18.15
C VAL A 248 -20.18 -8.83 -18.15
N ASP A 249 -19.78 -9.34 -19.31
CA ASP A 249 -19.28 -10.71 -19.44
C ASP A 249 -17.82 -10.82 -19.03
N LEU A 250 -17.52 -11.78 -18.16
CA LEU A 250 -16.14 -12.11 -17.79
C LEU A 250 -15.35 -12.61 -19.00
N LYS A 251 -14.17 -12.03 -19.20
CA LYS A 251 -13.25 -12.56 -20.23
C LYS A 251 -12.71 -13.93 -19.82
N ARG A 252 -12.39 -14.74 -20.80
CA ARG A 252 -11.87 -16.10 -20.62
C ARG A 252 -10.66 -16.13 -19.66
N GLY A 253 -10.71 -17.01 -18.68
CA GLY A 253 -9.62 -17.24 -17.72
C GLY A 253 -9.71 -16.40 -16.43
N ALA A 254 -10.66 -15.47 -16.28
CA ALA A 254 -10.78 -14.61 -15.11
C ALA A 254 -10.74 -15.39 -13.77
N ARG A 255 -11.64 -16.38 -13.61
CA ARG A 255 -11.68 -17.21 -12.38
C ARG A 255 -10.43 -18.02 -12.13
N ARG A 256 -9.74 -18.47 -13.20
CA ARG A 256 -8.48 -19.21 -13.09
C ARG A 256 -7.32 -18.32 -12.64
N ILE A 257 -7.29 -17.03 -13.05
CA ILE A 257 -6.29 -16.07 -12.58
C ILE A 257 -6.46 -15.83 -11.09
N VAL A 258 -7.69 -15.71 -10.57
CA VAL A 258 -7.95 -15.65 -9.13
C VAL A 258 -7.41 -16.88 -8.41
N ALA A 259 -7.71 -18.07 -8.93
CA ALA A 259 -7.21 -19.32 -8.33
C ALA A 259 -5.67 -19.42 -8.36
N LEU A 260 -5.02 -18.95 -9.45
CA LEU A 260 -3.57 -18.87 -9.54
C LEU A 260 -2.98 -17.86 -8.56
N PHE A 261 -3.66 -16.74 -8.32
CA PHE A 261 -3.22 -15.77 -7.32
C PHE A 261 -3.29 -16.35 -5.91
N LEU A 262 -4.40 -17.02 -5.56
CA LEU A 262 -4.50 -17.75 -4.29
C LEU A 262 -3.41 -18.81 -4.14
N LEU A 263 -3.14 -19.57 -5.20
CA LEU A 263 -2.03 -20.54 -5.22
C LEU A 263 -0.67 -19.84 -5.00
N THR A 264 -0.47 -18.67 -5.60
CA THR A 264 0.75 -17.87 -5.42
C THR A 264 0.91 -17.44 -3.95
N ILE A 265 -0.17 -16.94 -3.33
CA ILE A 265 -0.18 -16.58 -1.89
C ILE A 265 0.19 -17.80 -1.04
N ILE A 266 -0.46 -18.94 -1.27
CA ILE A 266 -0.15 -20.19 -0.55
C ILE A 266 1.31 -20.56 -0.74
N THR A 267 1.84 -20.48 -1.97
CA THR A 267 3.24 -20.80 -2.24
C THR A 267 4.19 -19.86 -1.50
N ALA A 268 3.92 -18.55 -1.46
CA ALA A 268 4.73 -17.57 -0.74
C ALA A 268 4.73 -17.85 0.78
N VAL A 269 3.56 -18.15 1.35
CA VAL A 269 3.42 -18.51 2.77
C VAL A 269 4.16 -19.80 3.10
N LEU A 270 4.04 -20.85 2.27
CA LEU A 270 4.74 -22.12 2.47
C LEU A 270 6.27 -21.93 2.40
N CYS A 271 6.77 -21.19 1.40
CA CYS A 271 8.20 -20.89 1.29
C CYS A 271 8.73 -20.17 2.54
N HIS A 272 7.99 -19.19 3.05
CA HIS A 272 8.42 -18.45 4.24
C HIS A 272 8.31 -19.27 5.53
N SER A 273 7.16 -19.92 5.75
CA SER A 273 6.88 -20.60 7.04
C SER A 273 7.61 -21.92 7.21
N PHE A 274 7.85 -22.69 6.14
CA PHE A 274 8.47 -24.02 6.22
C PHE A 274 9.91 -24.06 5.72
N LEU A 275 10.26 -23.23 4.73
CA LEU A 275 11.61 -23.24 4.16
C LEU A 275 12.45 -22.08 4.69
N HIS A 276 11.87 -21.15 5.45
CA HIS A 276 12.52 -19.93 5.95
C HIS A 276 13.17 -19.10 4.83
N LEU A 277 12.59 -19.16 3.62
CA LEU A 277 13.01 -18.37 2.47
C LEU A 277 12.17 -17.09 2.36
N PRO A 278 12.73 -16.00 1.83
CA PRO A 278 11.93 -14.77 1.63
C PRO A 278 10.65 -15.03 0.85
N PRO A 279 9.51 -14.42 1.23
CA PRO A 279 8.21 -14.63 0.56
C PRO A 279 8.23 -14.28 -0.93
N VAL A 280 9.14 -13.39 -1.33
CA VAL A 280 9.33 -12.97 -2.73
C VAL A 280 9.61 -14.15 -3.66
N LEU A 281 10.29 -15.20 -3.18
CA LEU A 281 10.54 -16.41 -3.99
C LEU A 281 9.23 -17.06 -4.43
N GLY A 282 8.29 -17.25 -3.49
CA GLY A 282 6.98 -17.82 -3.80
C GLY A 282 6.14 -16.92 -4.71
N MET A 283 6.24 -15.60 -4.54
CA MET A 283 5.59 -14.64 -5.44
C MET A 283 6.15 -14.71 -6.86
N MET A 284 7.47 -14.75 -7.03
CA MET A 284 8.11 -14.85 -8.35
C MET A 284 7.79 -16.18 -9.04
N LEU A 285 7.72 -17.28 -8.28
CA LEU A 285 7.22 -18.55 -8.80
C LEU A 285 5.77 -18.44 -9.28
N GLY A 286 4.94 -17.72 -8.51
CA GLY A 286 3.57 -17.39 -8.89
C GLY A 286 3.46 -16.57 -10.18
N LEU A 287 4.37 -15.63 -10.41
CA LEU A 287 4.45 -14.93 -11.69
C LEU A 287 4.72 -15.91 -12.83
N GLY A 288 5.57 -16.92 -12.60
CA GLY A 288 5.79 -18.02 -13.53
C GLY A 288 4.49 -18.77 -13.86
N TYR A 289 3.66 -19.09 -12.86
CA TYR A 289 2.36 -19.72 -13.08
C TYR A 289 1.47 -18.87 -14.01
N LEU A 290 1.41 -17.56 -13.76
CA LEU A 290 0.64 -16.63 -14.58
C LEU A 290 1.19 -16.55 -16.03
N GLN A 291 2.51 -16.58 -16.21
CA GLN A 291 3.14 -16.58 -17.55
C GLN A 291 2.80 -17.85 -18.32
N PHE A 292 2.89 -19.04 -17.71
CA PHE A 292 2.49 -20.31 -18.33
C PHE A 292 1.00 -20.32 -18.67
N PHE A 293 0.16 -19.80 -17.79
CA PHE A 293 -1.26 -19.68 -18.06
C PHE A 293 -1.55 -18.69 -19.19
N GLY A 294 -0.84 -17.58 -19.25
CA GLY A 294 -0.90 -16.60 -20.34
C GLY A 294 -0.53 -17.22 -21.68
N PHE A 295 0.54 -18.02 -21.72
CA PHE A 295 0.91 -18.80 -22.91
C PHE A 295 -0.22 -19.76 -23.34
N TYR A 296 -0.80 -20.50 -22.40
CA TYR A 296 -1.95 -21.39 -22.67
C TYR A 296 -3.15 -20.62 -23.24
N LEU A 297 -3.48 -19.47 -22.65
CA LEU A 297 -4.58 -18.64 -23.14
C LEU A 297 -4.33 -18.17 -24.59
N ARG A 298 -3.10 -17.74 -24.90
CA ARG A 298 -2.70 -17.29 -26.25
C ARG A 298 -2.76 -18.44 -27.26
N LYS A 299 -2.13 -19.57 -26.94
CA LYS A 299 -2.08 -20.75 -27.85
C LYS A 299 -3.47 -21.31 -28.13
N SER A 300 -4.38 -21.28 -27.16
CA SER A 300 -5.74 -21.80 -27.30
C SER A 300 -6.78 -20.77 -27.78
N LEU A 301 -6.37 -19.52 -28.01
CA LEU A 301 -7.24 -18.43 -28.45
C LEU A 301 -7.89 -18.72 -29.81
N PRO A 302 -7.17 -19.15 -30.90
CA PRO A 302 -7.80 -19.40 -32.20
C PRO A 302 -8.92 -20.43 -32.13
N ARG A 303 -8.70 -21.53 -31.39
CA ARG A 303 -9.74 -22.59 -31.20
C ARG A 303 -10.95 -22.06 -30.45
N SER A 304 -10.73 -21.19 -29.45
CA SER A 304 -11.80 -20.57 -28.68
C SER A 304 -12.63 -19.59 -29.53
N LEU A 305 -11.94 -18.78 -30.37
CA LEU A 305 -12.60 -17.85 -31.29
C LEU A 305 -13.43 -18.59 -32.34
N ALA A 306 -12.89 -19.65 -32.92
CA ALA A 306 -13.61 -20.48 -33.90
C ALA A 306 -14.90 -21.08 -33.32
N ARG A 307 -14.85 -21.60 -32.08
CA ARG A 307 -16.04 -22.12 -31.40
C ARG A 307 -17.09 -21.03 -31.13
N LYS A 308 -16.66 -19.86 -30.66
CA LYS A 308 -17.56 -18.73 -30.41
C LYS A 308 -18.16 -18.19 -31.71
N ARG A 309 -17.36 -18.13 -32.77
CA ARG A 309 -17.82 -17.72 -34.10
C ARG A 309 -18.94 -18.63 -34.59
N ALA A 310 -18.71 -19.94 -34.58
CA ALA A 310 -19.73 -20.91 -34.97
C ALA A 310 -21.01 -20.85 -34.13
N LEU A 311 -20.88 -20.57 -32.81
CA LEU A 311 -22.02 -20.38 -31.92
C LEU A 311 -22.83 -19.13 -32.27
N TYR A 312 -22.16 -17.98 -32.49
CA TYR A 312 -22.81 -16.72 -32.80
C TYR A 312 -23.41 -16.69 -34.20
N GLU A 313 -22.77 -17.32 -35.19
CA GLU A 313 -23.34 -17.54 -36.52
C GLU A 313 -24.62 -18.38 -36.45
N ARG A 314 -24.63 -19.47 -35.62
CA ARG A 314 -25.80 -20.30 -35.41
C ARG A 314 -26.96 -19.57 -34.73
N ASN A 315 -26.66 -18.64 -33.83
CA ASN A 315 -27.66 -17.87 -33.08
C ASN A 315 -28.08 -16.57 -33.78
N GLY A 316 -27.48 -16.20 -34.94
CA GLY A 316 -27.77 -14.96 -35.67
C GLY A 316 -27.31 -13.68 -34.93
N ASP A 317 -26.35 -13.78 -33.98
CA ASP A 317 -25.90 -12.67 -33.16
C ASP A 317 -24.75 -11.91 -33.86
N GLU A 318 -25.09 -11.05 -34.80
CA GLU A 318 -24.12 -10.27 -35.59
C GLU A 318 -23.31 -9.30 -34.74
N VAL A 319 -23.87 -8.74 -33.68
CA VAL A 319 -23.17 -7.77 -32.79
C VAL A 319 -22.01 -8.46 -32.07
N ARG A 320 -22.26 -9.63 -31.49
CA ARG A 320 -21.23 -10.45 -30.85
C ARG A 320 -20.23 -11.03 -31.85
N LEU A 321 -20.69 -11.35 -33.08
CA LEU A 321 -19.80 -11.83 -34.14
C LEU A 321 -18.75 -10.77 -34.53
N ARG A 322 -19.18 -9.51 -34.69
CA ARG A 322 -18.27 -8.38 -34.97
C ARG A 322 -17.28 -8.14 -33.82
N SER A 323 -17.71 -8.29 -32.59
CA SER A 323 -16.85 -8.12 -31.40
C SER A 323 -15.72 -9.13 -31.28
N LEU A 324 -15.81 -10.30 -31.95
CA LEU A 324 -14.72 -11.29 -31.97
C LEU A 324 -13.46 -10.80 -32.72
N GLY A 325 -13.59 -9.88 -33.67
CA GLY A 325 -12.47 -9.31 -34.41
C GLY A 325 -11.55 -8.40 -33.59
N SER A 326 -12.04 -7.88 -32.47
CA SER A 326 -11.29 -6.97 -31.59
C SER A 326 -10.63 -7.65 -30.37
N VAL A 327 -10.62 -8.98 -30.31
CA VAL A 327 -10.08 -9.72 -29.16
C VAL A 327 -8.54 -9.70 -29.19
N VAL A 328 -7.96 -8.93 -28.27
CA VAL A 328 -6.50 -8.87 -28.05
C VAL A 328 -6.04 -10.10 -27.24
N PRO A 329 -4.96 -10.79 -27.65
CA PRO A 329 -4.36 -11.88 -26.88
C PRO A 329 -3.92 -11.41 -25.51
N PHE A 330 -4.03 -12.29 -24.51
CA PHE A 330 -3.54 -12.01 -23.16
C PHE A 330 -2.01 -12.02 -23.15
N ASP A 331 -1.42 -10.94 -22.66
CA ASP A 331 0.02 -10.81 -22.47
C ASP A 331 0.33 -10.36 -21.04
N VAL A 332 1.13 -11.16 -20.32
CA VAL A 332 1.52 -10.90 -18.94
C VAL A 332 2.45 -9.71 -18.83
N PHE A 333 3.35 -9.51 -19.79
CA PHE A 333 4.29 -8.38 -19.76
C PHE A 333 3.57 -7.03 -19.84
N ASN A 334 2.48 -6.96 -20.60
CA ASN A 334 1.63 -5.77 -20.60
C ASN A 334 0.96 -5.51 -19.22
N LYS A 335 0.81 -6.54 -18.40
CA LYS A 335 0.27 -6.38 -17.03
C LYS A 335 1.36 -5.93 -16.06
N VAL A 336 2.58 -6.44 -16.21
CA VAL A 336 3.78 -5.94 -15.51
C VAL A 336 4.03 -4.47 -15.84
N ALA A 337 3.95 -4.09 -17.13
CA ALA A 337 4.14 -2.70 -17.56
C ALA A 337 3.11 -1.72 -16.98
N LYS A 338 1.91 -2.20 -16.63
CA LYS A 338 0.84 -1.42 -15.98
C LYS A 338 0.97 -1.33 -14.47
N ALA A 339 2.02 -1.90 -13.86
CA ALA A 339 2.26 -1.73 -12.44
C ALA A 339 2.39 -0.23 -12.08
N GLU A 340 2.06 0.12 -10.86
CA GLU A 340 2.16 1.50 -10.35
C GLU A 340 3.60 1.88 -10.08
N TRP A 341 4.37 2.13 -11.14
CA TRP A 341 5.80 2.42 -11.07
C TRP A 341 6.13 3.65 -10.19
N ASP A 342 5.26 4.67 -10.19
CA ASP A 342 5.45 5.82 -9.33
C ASP A 342 5.42 5.43 -7.85
N THR A 343 4.51 4.56 -7.48
CA THR A 343 4.40 4.01 -6.11
C THR A 343 5.62 3.15 -5.76
N LEU A 344 6.07 2.27 -6.65
CA LEU A 344 7.28 1.46 -6.42
C LEU A 344 8.53 2.34 -6.25
N LEU A 345 8.70 3.36 -7.10
CA LEU A 345 9.83 4.29 -7.02
C LEU A 345 9.73 5.21 -5.80
N PHE A 346 8.53 5.58 -5.36
CA PHE A 346 8.32 6.29 -4.11
C PHE A 346 8.83 5.46 -2.91
N PHE A 347 8.51 4.17 -2.88
CA PHE A 347 9.00 3.27 -1.82
C PHE A 347 10.52 3.13 -1.85
N TYR A 348 11.13 3.04 -3.04
CA TYR A 348 12.59 3.08 -3.16
C TYR A 348 13.16 4.32 -2.48
N GLY A 349 12.66 5.49 -2.85
CA GLY A 349 13.16 6.75 -2.30
C GLY A 349 13.01 6.83 -0.78
N VAL A 350 11.85 6.42 -0.26
CA VAL A 350 11.59 6.43 1.19
C VAL A 350 12.48 5.44 1.94
N VAL A 351 12.52 4.16 1.50
CA VAL A 351 13.34 3.11 2.12
C VAL A 351 14.81 3.51 2.14
N MET A 352 15.31 4.03 1.03
CA MET A 352 16.70 4.48 0.94
C MET A 352 17.00 5.73 1.79
N CYS A 353 16.08 6.69 1.87
CA CYS A 353 16.23 7.85 2.74
C CYS A 353 16.25 7.45 4.22
N VAL A 354 15.24 6.70 4.66
CA VAL A 354 15.09 6.26 6.07
C VAL A 354 16.23 5.32 6.45
N GLY A 355 16.63 4.39 5.57
CA GLY A 355 17.79 3.52 5.78
C GLY A 355 19.10 4.30 5.92
N GLY A 356 19.30 5.35 5.09
CA GLY A 356 20.44 6.24 5.21
C GLY A 356 20.45 7.04 6.52
N LEU A 357 19.31 7.59 6.94
CA LEU A 357 19.15 8.27 8.23
C LEU A 357 19.38 7.33 9.41
N GLY A 358 18.90 6.08 9.30
CA GLY A 358 19.15 5.02 10.27
C GLY A 358 20.62 4.71 10.41
N PHE A 359 21.31 4.53 9.28
CA PHE A 359 22.75 4.26 9.25
C PHE A 359 23.59 5.40 9.84
N MET A 360 23.11 6.66 9.77
CA MET A 360 23.74 7.81 10.42
C MET A 360 23.46 7.88 11.93
N GLY A 361 22.58 7.04 12.50
CA GLY A 361 22.25 6.99 13.92
C GLY A 361 21.00 7.78 14.34
N TYR A 362 20.30 8.44 13.42
CA TYR A 362 19.10 9.22 13.78
C TYR A 362 17.93 8.35 14.27
N LEU A 363 17.76 7.17 13.69
CA LEU A 363 16.68 6.27 14.12
C LEU A 363 16.94 5.69 15.51
N GLU A 364 18.19 5.48 15.90
CA GLU A 364 18.58 5.06 17.25
C GLU A 364 18.18 6.13 18.28
N LEU A 365 18.46 7.42 17.99
CA LEU A 365 18.05 8.54 18.85
C LEU A 365 16.54 8.61 19.02
N VAL A 366 15.79 8.43 17.94
CA VAL A 366 14.31 8.42 17.98
C VAL A 366 13.80 7.21 18.73
N SER A 367 14.42 6.04 18.56
CA SER A 367 14.07 4.82 19.26
C SER A 367 14.22 4.96 20.78
N HIS A 368 15.37 5.47 21.23
CA HIS A 368 15.60 5.75 22.65
C HIS A 368 14.57 6.69 23.26
N TRP A 369 14.23 7.77 22.54
CA TRP A 369 13.23 8.71 23.01
C TRP A 369 11.83 8.11 23.06
N LEU A 370 11.47 7.26 22.07
CA LEU A 370 10.11 6.76 21.91
C LEU A 370 9.84 5.49 22.74
N TYR A 371 10.82 4.59 22.83
CA TYR A 371 10.64 3.24 23.38
C TYR A 371 11.36 3.00 24.71
N ASP A 372 12.56 3.58 24.93
CA ASP A 372 13.31 3.32 26.16
C ASP A 372 12.91 4.25 27.29
N ALA A 373 12.47 5.48 26.98
CA ALA A 373 12.01 6.46 27.97
C ALA A 373 10.51 6.36 28.29
N GLY A 374 9.73 5.54 27.54
CA GLY A 374 8.28 5.50 27.60
C GLY A 374 7.68 4.10 27.59
N ASP A 375 6.33 4.05 27.64
CA ASP A 375 5.58 2.81 27.46
C ASP A 375 5.49 2.50 25.95
N PRO A 376 5.96 1.32 25.49
CA PRO A 376 5.84 0.90 24.09
C PRO A 376 4.40 0.96 23.57
N THR A 377 3.41 0.73 24.41
CA THR A 377 1.99 0.83 24.03
C THR A 377 1.64 2.24 23.60
N MET A 378 2.04 3.25 24.39
CA MET A 378 1.78 4.66 24.07
C MET A 378 2.57 5.09 22.84
N ALA A 379 3.82 4.63 22.69
CA ALA A 379 4.63 4.86 21.50
C ALA A 379 3.93 4.33 20.23
N ASN A 380 3.44 3.09 20.26
CA ASN A 380 2.76 2.44 19.15
C ASN A 380 1.41 3.12 18.81
N ILE A 381 0.66 3.61 19.81
CA ILE A 381 -0.55 4.41 19.57
C ILE A 381 -0.20 5.75 18.92
N PHE A 382 0.85 6.42 19.40
CA PHE A 382 1.32 7.69 18.81
C PHE A 382 1.78 7.51 17.36
N ILE A 383 2.50 6.43 17.04
CA ILE A 383 2.92 6.05 15.69
C ILE A 383 1.70 5.91 14.77
N GLY A 384 0.62 5.31 15.24
CA GLY A 384 -0.61 5.22 14.47
C GLY A 384 -1.27 6.59 14.22
N VAL A 385 -1.22 7.50 15.18
CA VAL A 385 -1.68 8.89 14.96
C VAL A 385 -0.76 9.61 13.98
N LEU A 386 0.56 9.42 14.08
CA LEU A 386 1.52 9.96 13.11
C LEU A 386 1.26 9.46 11.68
N SER A 387 0.86 8.19 11.54
CA SER A 387 0.46 7.58 10.27
C SER A 387 -0.77 8.26 9.63
N SER A 388 -1.53 9.04 10.36
CA SER A 388 -2.63 9.83 9.77
C SER A 388 -2.17 11.06 8.98
N VAL A 389 -0.97 11.53 9.25
CA VAL A 389 -0.36 12.72 8.61
C VAL A 389 0.73 12.29 7.63
N ILE A 390 1.55 11.33 8.06
CA ILE A 390 2.63 10.74 7.26
C ILE A 390 2.13 9.39 6.74
N ASP A 391 2.31 9.08 5.46
CA ASP A 391 1.94 7.79 4.89
C ASP A 391 2.44 6.63 5.79
N ASN A 392 1.63 5.60 5.96
CA ASN A 392 1.88 4.47 6.87
C ASN A 392 3.20 3.73 6.56
N ILE A 393 3.64 3.68 5.31
CA ILE A 393 4.82 2.93 4.87
C ILE A 393 6.12 3.52 5.41
N PRO A 394 6.45 4.81 5.24
CA PRO A 394 7.62 5.44 5.87
C PRO A 394 7.66 5.26 7.38
N VAL A 395 6.50 5.38 8.01
CA VAL A 395 6.38 5.26 9.46
C VAL A 395 6.72 3.83 9.91
N MET A 396 6.15 2.82 9.26
CA MET A 396 6.42 1.42 9.59
C MET A 396 7.87 1.03 9.28
N PHE A 397 8.43 1.50 8.14
CA PHE A 397 9.83 1.24 7.81
C PHE A 397 10.78 1.83 8.85
N ALA A 398 10.49 3.04 9.36
CA ALA A 398 11.26 3.65 10.44
C ALA A 398 11.22 2.79 11.72
N VAL A 399 10.03 2.30 12.12
CA VAL A 399 9.89 1.41 13.30
C VAL A 399 10.68 0.11 13.12
N LEU A 400 10.60 -0.51 11.96
CA LEU A 400 11.36 -1.73 11.66
C LEU A 400 12.87 -1.49 11.66
N SER A 401 13.33 -0.35 11.13
CA SER A 401 14.73 0.05 11.12
C SER A 401 15.26 0.42 12.51
N MET A 402 14.41 1.00 13.39
CA MET A 402 14.71 1.19 14.80
C MET A 402 14.86 -0.14 15.55
N ASN A 403 14.16 -1.16 15.10
CA ASN A 403 14.17 -2.52 15.65
C ASN A 403 14.03 -2.58 17.18
N PRO A 404 13.05 -1.92 17.80
CA PRO A 404 12.90 -1.91 19.25
C PRO A 404 12.65 -3.32 19.79
N ASP A 405 13.12 -3.59 21.02
CA ASP A 405 12.85 -4.86 21.70
C ASP A 405 11.41 -4.84 22.24
N MET A 406 10.51 -5.48 21.53
CA MET A 406 9.08 -5.49 21.83
C MET A 406 8.52 -6.90 21.79
N ALA A 407 7.57 -7.19 22.70
CA ALA A 407 6.78 -8.41 22.67
C ALA A 407 5.93 -8.50 21.38
N LEU A 408 5.47 -9.70 21.05
CA LEU A 408 4.64 -9.95 19.86
C LEU A 408 3.38 -9.07 19.84
N GLY A 409 2.71 -8.91 21.00
CA GLY A 409 1.53 -8.06 21.15
C GLY A 409 1.80 -6.61 20.74
N GLN A 410 2.99 -6.10 21.05
CA GLN A 410 3.42 -4.75 20.69
C GLN A 410 3.70 -4.61 19.18
N TRP A 411 4.32 -5.63 18.55
CA TRP A 411 4.51 -5.67 17.10
C TRP A 411 3.17 -5.72 16.35
N LEU A 412 2.21 -6.49 16.87
CA LEU A 412 0.85 -6.53 16.34
C LEU A 412 0.12 -5.20 16.57
N LEU A 413 0.34 -4.54 17.74
CA LEU A 413 -0.25 -3.23 18.02
C LEU A 413 0.23 -2.17 17.03
N VAL A 414 1.53 -2.03 16.83
CA VAL A 414 2.06 -1.04 15.88
C VAL A 414 1.63 -1.34 14.45
N THR A 415 1.52 -2.61 14.07
CA THR A 415 1.00 -3.02 12.77
C THR A 415 -0.46 -2.58 12.59
N LEU A 416 -1.30 -2.83 13.60
CA LEU A 416 -2.69 -2.40 13.60
C LEU A 416 -2.77 -0.86 13.53
N THR A 417 -2.11 -0.17 14.46
CA THR A 417 -2.23 1.29 14.61
C THR A 417 -1.70 2.04 13.40
N ALA A 418 -0.57 1.62 12.81
CA ALA A 418 -0.03 2.23 11.59
C ALA A 418 -0.96 2.00 10.40
N GLY A 419 -1.51 0.79 10.22
CA GLY A 419 -2.41 0.47 9.13
C GLY A 419 -3.74 1.21 9.21
N VAL A 420 -4.44 1.12 10.35
CA VAL A 420 -5.76 1.77 10.52
C VAL A 420 -5.65 3.27 10.80
N GLY A 421 -4.53 3.73 11.38
CA GLY A 421 -4.27 5.14 11.69
C GLY A 421 -4.29 6.03 10.45
N GLY A 422 -3.85 5.52 9.31
CA GLY A 422 -3.96 6.19 8.01
C GLY A 422 -5.39 6.59 7.62
N SER A 423 -6.42 5.98 8.26
CA SER A 423 -7.82 6.34 8.02
C SER A 423 -8.32 7.50 8.87
N LEU A 424 -7.57 7.97 9.88
CA LEU A 424 -7.99 9.10 10.73
C LEU A 424 -8.15 10.39 9.90
N LEU A 425 -7.23 10.61 8.96
CA LEU A 425 -7.32 11.69 7.97
C LEU A 425 -7.30 11.10 6.56
N SER A 426 -7.94 11.78 5.61
CA SER A 426 -7.99 11.30 4.22
C SER A 426 -6.62 11.31 3.52
N ILE A 427 -5.67 12.08 4.02
CA ILE A 427 -4.30 12.17 3.49
C ILE A 427 -3.33 11.15 4.08
N GLY A 428 -3.71 10.46 5.16
CA GLY A 428 -2.85 9.52 5.88
C GLY A 428 -2.71 8.14 5.20
N SER A 429 -3.45 7.88 4.13
CA SER A 429 -3.31 6.64 3.36
C SER A 429 -3.45 6.87 1.87
N ALA A 430 -2.75 6.07 1.07
CA ALA A 430 -2.85 6.09 -0.39
C ALA A 430 -4.31 5.93 -0.87
N ALA A 431 -5.10 5.10 -0.19
CA ALA A 431 -6.52 4.91 -0.47
C ALA A 431 -7.32 6.21 -0.32
N GLY A 432 -7.11 6.97 0.76
CA GLY A 432 -7.81 8.23 1.00
C GLY A 432 -7.51 9.30 -0.05
N VAL A 433 -6.22 9.49 -0.37
CA VAL A 433 -5.76 10.44 -1.40
C VAL A 433 -6.33 10.07 -2.77
N ALA A 434 -6.22 8.80 -3.17
CA ALA A 434 -6.71 8.35 -4.47
C ALA A 434 -8.23 8.53 -4.63
N LEU A 435 -9.00 8.28 -3.57
CA LEU A 435 -10.44 8.51 -3.62
C LEU A 435 -10.82 9.98 -3.71
N MET A 436 -10.05 10.89 -3.11
CA MET A 436 -10.26 12.34 -3.29
C MET A 436 -10.08 12.73 -4.76
N GLY A 437 -9.05 12.22 -5.42
CA GLY A 437 -8.81 12.41 -6.85
C GLY A 437 -9.93 11.83 -7.71
N GLN A 438 -10.35 10.59 -7.46
CA GLN A 438 -11.36 9.88 -8.25
C GLN A 438 -12.77 10.46 -8.09
N ALA A 439 -13.13 10.94 -6.90
CA ALA A 439 -14.46 11.45 -6.59
C ALA A 439 -14.70 12.90 -7.02
N HIS A 440 -13.73 13.53 -7.70
CA HIS A 440 -13.88 14.85 -8.34
C HIS A 440 -14.55 15.93 -7.44
N GLY A 441 -14.07 16.07 -6.20
CA GLY A 441 -14.56 17.05 -5.23
C GLY A 441 -15.85 16.66 -4.49
N MET A 442 -16.44 15.50 -4.74
CA MET A 442 -17.56 14.97 -3.93
C MET A 442 -17.09 14.36 -2.61
N TYR A 443 -15.89 13.80 -2.57
CA TYR A 443 -15.18 13.42 -1.35
C TYR A 443 -13.99 14.37 -1.13
N THR A 444 -13.90 14.96 0.04
CA THR A 444 -12.91 16.01 0.35
C THR A 444 -12.30 15.83 1.72
N PHE A 445 -11.11 16.41 1.94
CA PHE A 445 -10.44 16.42 3.24
C PHE A 445 -11.34 16.92 4.37
N PHE A 446 -12.00 18.07 4.18
CA PHE A 446 -12.90 18.62 5.21
C PHE A 446 -14.18 17.79 5.40
N GLY A 447 -14.63 17.09 4.35
CA GLY A 447 -15.74 16.13 4.43
C GLY A 447 -15.39 14.94 5.29
N HIS A 448 -14.15 14.42 5.16
CA HIS A 448 -13.59 13.35 5.98
C HIS A 448 -13.38 13.81 7.44
N LEU A 449 -12.77 14.98 7.62
CA LEU A 449 -12.43 15.55 8.94
C LEU A 449 -13.67 15.71 9.85
N LYS A 450 -14.85 15.98 9.30
CA LYS A 450 -16.10 16.04 10.08
C LYS A 450 -16.43 14.72 10.78
N TRP A 451 -15.95 13.60 10.25
CA TRP A 451 -16.17 12.26 10.79
C TRP A 451 -15.02 11.76 11.65
N LEU A 452 -13.97 12.58 11.82
CA LEU A 452 -12.82 12.25 12.67
C LEU A 452 -13.22 11.74 14.07
N PRO A 453 -14.21 12.30 14.79
CA PRO A 453 -14.58 11.77 16.11
C PRO A 453 -15.10 10.33 16.07
N ALA A 454 -15.88 9.96 15.03
CA ALA A 454 -16.38 8.60 14.87
C ALA A 454 -15.25 7.64 14.46
N ILE A 455 -14.34 8.08 13.60
CA ILE A 455 -13.17 7.29 13.14
C ILE A 455 -12.21 7.08 14.29
N LEU A 456 -11.94 8.13 15.08
CA LEU A 456 -11.10 8.07 16.28
C LEU A 456 -11.70 7.11 17.33
N LEU A 457 -13.03 7.12 17.50
CA LEU A 457 -13.69 6.15 18.38
C LEU A 457 -13.44 4.71 17.90
N GLY A 458 -13.57 4.44 16.60
CA GLY A 458 -13.23 3.13 15.99
C GLY A 458 -11.78 2.75 16.24
N TYR A 459 -10.85 3.69 16.06
CA TYR A 459 -9.43 3.51 16.33
C TYR A 459 -9.17 3.12 17.80
N LEU A 460 -9.72 3.86 18.75
CA LEU A 460 -9.55 3.57 20.19
C LEU A 460 -10.19 2.25 20.59
N VAL A 461 -11.38 1.93 20.06
CA VAL A 461 -12.05 0.65 20.32
C VAL A 461 -11.23 -0.53 19.75
N SER A 462 -10.62 -0.37 18.60
CA SER A 462 -9.77 -1.42 18.00
C SER A 462 -8.51 -1.68 18.84
N ILE A 463 -7.89 -0.63 19.35
CA ILE A 463 -6.74 -0.73 20.28
C ILE A 463 -7.16 -1.44 21.57
N GLY A 464 -8.25 -0.97 22.20
CA GLY A 464 -8.76 -1.60 23.42
C GLY A 464 -9.10 -3.07 23.23
N ALA A 465 -9.71 -3.43 22.09
CA ALA A 465 -9.98 -4.82 21.74
C ALA A 465 -8.71 -5.65 21.55
N HIS A 466 -7.67 -5.09 20.91
CA HIS A 466 -6.39 -5.77 20.76
C HIS A 466 -5.71 -6.02 22.11
N LEU A 467 -5.62 -4.99 22.95
CA LEU A 467 -5.03 -5.09 24.29
C LEU A 467 -5.77 -6.10 25.18
N TRP A 468 -7.09 -6.20 25.04
CA TRP A 468 -7.90 -7.13 25.81
C TRP A 468 -7.83 -8.57 25.27
N LEU A 469 -8.08 -8.77 23.97
CA LEU A 469 -8.15 -10.11 23.36
C LEU A 469 -6.79 -10.78 23.27
N ASN A 470 -5.74 -10.01 23.05
CA ASN A 470 -4.39 -10.48 22.80
C ASN A 470 -3.44 -10.21 24.00
N SER A 471 -4.01 -9.96 25.20
CA SER A 471 -3.25 -9.64 26.43
C SER A 471 -2.16 -10.66 26.76
N ALA A 472 -2.34 -11.93 26.40
CA ALA A 472 -1.35 -12.99 26.62
C ALA A 472 -0.08 -12.87 25.71
N GLN A 473 -0.08 -11.92 24.75
CA GLN A 473 1.04 -11.72 23.82
C GLN A 473 1.91 -10.49 24.18
N PHE A 474 1.53 -9.73 25.20
CA PHE A 474 2.24 -8.58 25.78
C PHE A 474 3.12 -9.03 26.96
#